data_3d1dcd7e4f47a6edfb84fc719e368b97
#
_entry.id   3d1dcd7e4f47a6edfb84fc719e368b97
#
_cell.length_a   1.000
_cell.length_b   1.000
_cell.length_c   1.000
_cell.angle_alpha   90.00
_cell.angle_beta   90.00
_cell.angle_gamma   90.00
#
_symmetry.space_group_name_H-M   'P 1'
#
loop_
_entity.id
_entity.type
_entity.pdbx_description
1 polymer ?
#
loop_
_entity_poly.entity_id
_entity_poly.type
_entity_poly.pdbx_seq_one_letter_code
_entity_poly.pdbx_strand_id
1 'polypeptide(L)'
;MNLRPSPHAPFSYVPGIDPYSGGVVAAPGAEIVHVTLSEALPWRLGFERIEQITVADGAERTALCAVELRCPRPHSFDGFINFNQEYRTLLSDWGLLVGDDNPIARTNVAPVHHPPNETCLHAFSYVRPATVDRPASFVVAGAGDLMDQSDLQQSSIVAIGVDGPEAWRLRIGQVCQEMENRMSSMGVDWKDCSTGYLLRQGLVLASGRDLS
;
A
#
# COMPACT_ATOMS: atom_id res chain seq x y z
N MET A 1 -11.69 -8.84 -9.49
CA MET A 1 -10.78 -7.93 -10.26
C MET A 1 -9.82 -8.77 -11.09
N ASN A 2 -9.41 -8.31 -12.30
CA ASN A 2 -8.47 -9.09 -13.12
C ASN A 2 -7.04 -8.69 -12.79
N LEU A 3 -6.20 -9.68 -12.50
CA LEU A 3 -4.77 -9.51 -12.29
C LEU A 3 -4.10 -9.06 -13.60
N ARG A 4 -3.18 -8.09 -13.54
CA ARG A 4 -2.42 -7.57 -14.70
C ARG A 4 -0.93 -7.81 -14.50
N PRO A 5 -0.20 -8.32 -15.52
CA PRO A 5 1.24 -8.46 -15.44
C PRO A 5 1.92 -7.09 -15.50
N SER A 6 2.97 -6.91 -14.70
CA SER A 6 3.87 -5.75 -14.81
C SER A 6 4.82 -5.96 -15.99
N PRO A 7 5.04 -4.95 -16.86
CA PRO A 7 6.07 -5.03 -17.89
C PRO A 7 7.48 -4.74 -17.35
N HIS A 8 7.60 -4.25 -16.11
CA HIS A 8 8.87 -3.76 -15.56
C HIS A 8 9.64 -4.83 -14.78
N ALA A 9 8.92 -5.79 -14.15
CA ALA A 9 9.53 -6.83 -13.32
C ALA A 9 8.58 -8.04 -13.22
N PRO A 10 9.06 -9.22 -12.82
CA PRO A 10 8.28 -10.46 -12.82
C PRO A 10 7.25 -10.52 -11.67
N PHE A 11 6.26 -9.66 -11.71
CA PHE A 11 5.10 -9.68 -10.82
C PHE A 11 3.82 -9.29 -11.56
N SER A 12 2.69 -9.61 -10.98
CA SER A 12 1.38 -9.13 -11.40
C SER A 12 0.73 -8.31 -10.30
N TYR A 13 -0.15 -7.38 -10.66
CA TYR A 13 -0.82 -6.49 -9.73
C TYR A 13 -2.34 -6.53 -9.92
N VAL A 14 -3.06 -6.29 -8.83
CA VAL A 14 -4.50 -6.05 -8.83
C VAL A 14 -4.70 -4.56 -9.11
N PRO A 15 -5.33 -4.15 -10.23
CA PRO A 15 -5.63 -2.75 -10.47
C PRO A 15 -6.38 -2.13 -9.28
N GLY A 16 -5.93 -0.97 -8.86
CA GLY A 16 -6.51 -0.24 -7.73
C GLY A 16 -7.03 1.12 -8.17
N ILE A 17 -6.81 2.11 -7.32
CA ILE A 17 -7.07 3.51 -7.63
C ILE A 17 -5.79 4.19 -8.13
N ASP A 18 -5.92 5.39 -8.65
CA ASP A 18 -4.82 6.17 -9.23
C ASP A 18 -3.49 6.17 -8.43
N PRO A 19 -3.49 6.34 -7.09
CA PRO A 19 -2.25 6.39 -6.33
C PRO A 19 -1.61 5.06 -5.96
N TYR A 20 -2.29 3.89 -6.13
CA TYR A 20 -1.71 2.57 -5.79
C TYR A 20 -2.53 1.40 -6.34
N SER A 21 -1.89 0.24 -6.51
CA SER A 21 -2.57 -1.02 -6.82
C SER A 21 -3.20 -1.64 -5.57
N GLY A 22 -4.16 -2.53 -5.76
CA GLY A 22 -4.81 -3.28 -4.67
C GLY A 22 -3.91 -4.32 -4.01
N GLY A 23 -2.87 -4.74 -4.69
CA GLY A 23 -1.89 -5.73 -4.23
C GLY A 23 -1.05 -6.25 -5.37
N VAL A 24 0.00 -6.97 -5.04
CA VAL A 24 0.97 -7.53 -5.99
C VAL A 24 1.31 -8.97 -5.62
N VAL A 25 1.59 -9.80 -6.62
CA VAL A 25 2.01 -11.18 -6.45
C VAL A 25 3.18 -11.47 -7.40
N ALA A 26 4.24 -12.11 -6.88
CA ALA A 26 5.39 -12.50 -7.69
C ALA A 26 4.99 -13.53 -8.76
N ALA A 27 5.61 -13.43 -9.93
CA ALA A 27 5.49 -14.45 -10.97
C ALA A 27 6.22 -15.75 -10.57
N PRO A 28 5.90 -16.90 -11.18
CA PRO A 28 6.65 -18.13 -10.98
C PRO A 28 8.16 -17.93 -11.20
N GLY A 29 8.98 -18.44 -10.30
CA GLY A 29 10.43 -18.26 -10.33
C GLY A 29 10.93 -16.90 -9.84
N ALA A 30 10.04 -16.06 -9.31
CA ALA A 30 10.39 -14.80 -8.65
C ALA A 30 9.92 -14.77 -7.18
N GLU A 31 10.53 -13.91 -6.39
CA GLU A 31 10.15 -13.68 -4.99
C GLU A 31 10.06 -12.18 -4.69
N ILE A 32 9.17 -11.80 -3.78
CA ILE A 32 9.11 -10.45 -3.22
C ILE A 32 10.01 -10.40 -1.99
N VAL A 33 10.97 -9.48 -2.00
CA VAL A 33 11.80 -9.14 -0.85
C VAL A 33 11.19 -7.95 -0.15
N HIS A 34 10.93 -8.08 1.14
CA HIS A 34 10.44 -7.00 1.99
C HIS A 34 11.60 -6.42 2.82
N VAL A 35 11.76 -5.11 2.78
CA VAL A 35 12.81 -4.37 3.49
C VAL A 35 12.17 -3.36 4.43
N THR A 36 12.37 -3.54 5.73
CA THR A 36 12.03 -2.52 6.74
C THR A 36 13.28 -1.68 7.01
N LEU A 37 13.17 -0.36 6.89
CA LEU A 37 14.27 0.54 7.20
C LEU A 37 14.48 0.59 8.72
N SER A 38 15.74 0.59 9.15
CA SER A 38 16.09 0.74 10.58
C SER A 38 15.64 2.09 11.14
N GLU A 39 15.56 3.10 10.28
CA GLU A 39 15.05 4.42 10.57
C GLU A 39 14.18 4.87 9.39
N ALA A 40 12.97 5.38 9.69
CA ALA A 40 12.09 5.90 8.68
C ALA A 40 12.66 7.19 8.08
N LEU A 41 12.71 7.27 6.76
CA LEU A 41 13.26 8.43 6.03
C LEU A 41 12.15 9.28 5.44
N PRO A 42 12.28 10.61 5.36
CA PRO A 42 11.42 11.45 4.55
C PRO A 42 11.18 10.78 3.19
N TRP A 43 9.92 10.67 2.76
CA TRP A 43 9.55 9.73 1.70
C TRP A 43 10.34 9.89 0.39
N ARG A 44 10.73 11.11 0.02
CA ARG A 44 11.56 11.36 -1.18
C ARG A 44 12.98 10.80 -1.04
N LEU A 45 13.62 11.03 0.11
CA LEU A 45 14.91 10.42 0.44
C LEU A 45 14.80 8.89 0.57
N GLY A 46 13.64 8.43 1.06
CA GLY A 46 13.31 7.02 1.11
C GLY A 46 13.35 6.36 -0.27
N PHE A 47 12.87 7.02 -1.32
CA PHE A 47 12.94 6.52 -2.68
C PHE A 47 14.38 6.43 -3.20
N GLU A 48 15.22 7.43 -2.94
CA GLU A 48 16.66 7.33 -3.23
C GLU A 48 17.31 6.13 -2.52
N ARG A 49 16.88 5.84 -1.29
CA ARG A 49 17.34 4.68 -0.53
C ARG A 49 16.84 3.35 -1.10
N ILE A 50 15.62 3.29 -1.63
CA ILE A 50 15.12 2.14 -2.38
C ILE A 50 16.07 1.82 -3.53
N GLU A 51 16.38 2.79 -4.39
CA GLU A 51 17.27 2.59 -5.53
C GLU A 51 18.64 2.05 -5.10
N GLN A 52 19.24 2.62 -4.05
CA GLN A 52 20.54 2.15 -3.53
C GLN A 52 20.48 0.67 -3.09
N ILE A 53 19.41 0.27 -2.39
CA ILE A 53 19.28 -1.09 -1.88
C ILE A 53 18.98 -2.07 -3.01
N THR A 54 18.06 -1.74 -3.92
CA THR A 54 17.70 -2.62 -5.04
C THR A 54 18.88 -2.84 -5.97
N VAL A 55 19.62 -1.79 -6.31
CA VAL A 55 20.84 -1.89 -7.14
C VAL A 55 21.93 -2.71 -6.46
N ALA A 56 22.13 -2.55 -5.15
CA ALA A 56 23.09 -3.35 -4.40
C ALA A 56 22.74 -4.85 -4.37
N ASP A 57 21.45 -5.20 -4.47
CA ASP A 57 20.95 -6.59 -4.58
C ASP A 57 20.86 -7.09 -6.04
N GLY A 58 21.35 -6.31 -7.00
CA GLY A 58 21.38 -6.68 -8.41
C GLY A 58 20.01 -6.53 -9.12
N ALA A 59 19.06 -5.81 -8.53
CA ALA A 59 17.79 -5.47 -9.13
C ALA A 59 17.77 -4.01 -9.61
N GLU A 60 16.89 -3.70 -10.55
CA GLU A 60 16.65 -2.32 -10.96
C GLU A 60 15.61 -1.64 -10.05
N ARG A 61 15.58 -0.31 -10.02
CA ARG A 61 14.53 0.44 -9.29
C ARG A 61 13.11 0.11 -9.76
N THR A 62 12.98 -0.32 -11.00
CA THR A 62 11.72 -0.76 -11.60
C THR A 62 11.21 -2.10 -11.07
N ALA A 63 12.01 -2.80 -10.27
CA ALA A 63 11.58 -3.97 -9.52
C ALA A 63 10.74 -3.63 -8.27
N LEU A 64 10.66 -2.35 -7.87
CA LEU A 64 9.79 -1.90 -6.79
C LEU A 64 8.34 -2.33 -7.05
N CYS A 65 7.71 -2.94 -6.05
CA CYS A 65 6.33 -3.43 -6.17
C CYS A 65 5.42 -2.97 -5.02
N ALA A 66 5.98 -2.54 -3.88
CA ALA A 66 5.18 -2.01 -2.78
C ALA A 66 5.95 -1.01 -1.91
N VAL A 67 5.23 -0.09 -1.25
CA VAL A 67 5.78 0.83 -0.25
C VAL A 67 4.87 0.94 0.97
N GLU A 68 5.48 1.14 2.14
CA GLU A 68 4.80 1.45 3.38
C GLU A 68 5.23 2.82 3.88
N LEU A 69 4.26 3.71 4.00
CA LEU A 69 4.48 5.06 4.48
C LEU A 69 3.96 5.22 5.91
N ARG A 70 4.63 6.08 6.65
CA ARG A 70 4.19 6.58 7.96
C ARG A 70 3.92 8.06 7.84
N CYS A 71 2.71 8.47 8.23
CA CYS A 71 2.25 9.85 8.14
C CYS A 71 2.21 10.49 9.53
N PRO A 72 2.43 11.81 9.66
CA PRO A 72 2.39 12.49 10.96
C PRO A 72 1.00 12.48 11.60
N ARG A 73 -0.03 12.43 10.77
CA ARG A 73 -1.45 12.39 11.16
C ARG A 73 -2.28 11.78 10.01
N PRO A 74 -3.51 11.34 10.26
CA PRO A 74 -4.45 10.99 9.21
C PRO A 74 -4.60 12.14 8.22
N HIS A 75 -4.61 11.84 6.93
CA HIS A 75 -4.85 12.84 5.90
C HIS A 75 -6.32 13.26 5.90
N SER A 76 -6.59 14.56 5.67
CA SER A 76 -7.87 14.99 5.12
C SER A 76 -8.01 14.47 3.68
N PHE A 77 -9.21 14.45 3.11
CA PHE A 77 -9.39 14.06 1.71
C PHE A 77 -8.54 14.93 0.76
N ASP A 78 -8.56 16.25 0.93
CA ASP A 78 -7.74 17.16 0.11
C ASP A 78 -6.25 16.91 0.31
N GLY A 79 -5.81 16.70 1.55
CA GLY A 79 -4.42 16.38 1.86
C GLY A 79 -3.98 15.05 1.24
N PHE A 80 -4.87 14.06 1.18
CA PHE A 80 -4.64 12.78 0.51
C PHE A 80 -4.50 12.95 -1.00
N ILE A 81 -5.40 13.73 -1.61
CA ILE A 81 -5.36 14.01 -3.05
C ILE A 81 -4.07 14.73 -3.42
N ASN A 82 -3.70 15.81 -2.71
CA ASN A 82 -2.48 16.57 -2.97
C ASN A 82 -1.22 15.70 -2.83
N PHE A 83 -1.11 14.92 -1.76
CA PHE A 83 0.00 13.99 -1.58
C PHE A 83 0.07 12.97 -2.72
N ASN A 84 -1.07 12.44 -3.14
CA ASN A 84 -1.13 11.46 -4.22
C ASN A 84 -0.65 12.01 -5.56
N GLN A 85 -0.92 13.27 -5.87
CA GLN A 85 -0.42 13.91 -7.10
C GLN A 85 1.11 13.97 -7.10
N GLU A 86 1.73 14.39 -5.99
CA GLU A 86 3.19 14.43 -5.87
C GLU A 86 3.81 13.02 -5.92
N TYR A 87 3.19 12.07 -5.24
CA TYR A 87 3.61 10.67 -5.23
C TYR A 87 3.57 10.05 -6.63
N ARG A 88 2.46 10.27 -7.35
CA ARG A 88 2.30 9.77 -8.72
C ARG A 88 3.32 10.41 -9.68
N THR A 89 3.62 11.69 -9.52
CA THR A 89 4.67 12.36 -10.30
C THR A 89 6.01 11.65 -10.12
N LEU A 90 6.42 11.36 -8.88
CA LEU A 90 7.65 10.64 -8.61
C LEU A 90 7.65 9.24 -9.24
N LEU A 91 6.56 8.49 -9.15
CA LEU A 91 6.45 7.17 -9.78
C LEU A 91 6.56 7.25 -11.32
N SER A 92 5.99 8.30 -11.91
CA SER A 92 6.12 8.57 -13.35
C SER A 92 7.57 8.87 -13.74
N ASP A 93 8.26 9.73 -12.99
CA ASP A 93 9.67 10.08 -13.21
C ASP A 93 10.59 8.84 -13.06
N TRP A 94 10.18 7.90 -12.24
CA TRP A 94 10.87 6.63 -12.06
C TRP A 94 10.56 5.60 -13.15
N GLY A 95 9.58 5.86 -14.02
CA GLY A 95 9.15 4.94 -15.06
C GLY A 95 8.39 3.72 -14.54
N LEU A 96 7.69 3.86 -13.41
CA LEU A 96 7.00 2.75 -12.75
C LEU A 96 5.53 2.60 -13.19
N LEU A 97 4.95 3.63 -13.80
CA LEU A 97 3.56 3.57 -14.24
C LEU A 97 3.40 2.73 -15.50
N VAL A 98 2.24 2.10 -15.67
CA VAL A 98 1.88 1.27 -16.84
C VAL A 98 0.65 1.90 -17.51
N GLY A 99 0.90 2.79 -18.45
CA GLY A 99 -0.17 3.66 -18.97
C GLY A 99 -0.76 4.51 -17.85
N ASP A 100 -2.07 4.40 -17.64
CA ASP A 100 -2.76 5.08 -16.55
C ASP A 100 -2.73 4.30 -15.22
N ASP A 101 -2.29 3.04 -15.24
CA ASP A 101 -2.25 2.21 -14.04
C ASP A 101 -1.01 2.50 -13.19
N ASN A 102 -1.19 2.39 -11.88
CA ASN A 102 -0.11 2.33 -10.91
C ASN A 102 0.03 0.88 -10.40
N PRO A 103 1.11 0.16 -10.78
CA PRO A 103 1.30 -1.23 -10.35
C PRO A 103 1.83 -1.38 -8.92
N ILE A 104 2.21 -0.26 -8.25
CA ILE A 104 2.83 -0.30 -6.93
C ILE A 104 1.77 -0.36 -5.84
N ALA A 105 1.80 -1.38 -5.00
CA ALA A 105 0.97 -1.44 -3.80
C ALA A 105 1.45 -0.42 -2.76
N ARG A 106 0.52 0.15 -1.99
CA ARG A 106 0.88 1.12 -0.96
C ARG A 106 0.01 0.99 0.27
N THR A 107 0.64 1.11 1.43
CA THR A 107 -0.03 1.23 2.72
C THR A 107 0.44 2.50 3.42
N ASN A 108 -0.50 3.37 3.81
CA ASN A 108 -0.22 4.56 4.60
C ASN A 108 -0.74 4.33 6.02
N VAL A 109 0.08 4.65 7.01
CA VAL A 109 -0.29 4.56 8.44
C VAL A 109 0.07 5.86 9.14
N ALA A 110 -0.86 6.37 9.93
CA ALA A 110 -0.60 7.44 10.89
C ALA A 110 -0.48 6.84 12.29
N PRO A 111 0.74 6.59 12.81
CA PRO A 111 0.91 5.98 14.11
C PRO A 111 0.37 6.88 15.23
N VAL A 112 -0.33 6.30 16.20
CA VAL A 112 -0.81 7.04 17.39
C VAL A 112 0.35 7.36 18.33
N HIS A 113 1.32 6.43 18.41
CA HIS A 113 2.50 6.59 19.23
C HIS A 113 3.71 6.90 18.35
N HIS A 114 4.47 7.92 18.71
CA HIS A 114 5.66 8.33 18.01
C HIS A 114 5.44 8.59 16.51
N PRO A 115 4.45 9.42 16.12
CA PRO A 115 4.27 9.78 14.72
C PRO A 115 5.51 10.52 14.21
N PRO A 116 5.89 10.35 12.93
CA PRO A 116 6.96 11.13 12.34
C PRO A 116 6.53 12.61 12.19
N ASN A 117 7.49 13.51 12.02
CA ASN A 117 7.20 14.92 11.79
C ASN A 117 6.68 15.22 10.39
N GLU A 118 6.96 14.35 9.42
CA GLU A 118 6.53 14.41 8.03
C GLU A 118 6.26 13.01 7.49
N THR A 119 5.68 12.89 6.29
CA THR A 119 5.48 11.57 5.67
C THR A 119 6.82 10.91 5.37
N CYS A 120 7.01 9.69 5.88
CA CYS A 120 8.24 8.93 5.78
C CYS A 120 8.01 7.58 5.11
N LEU A 121 9.01 7.10 4.37
CA LEU A 121 9.13 5.71 3.97
C LEU A 121 9.57 4.89 5.21
N HIS A 122 8.80 3.88 5.55
CA HIS A 122 9.09 2.94 6.64
C HIS A 122 9.63 1.61 6.11
N ALA A 123 8.99 1.10 5.06
CA ALA A 123 9.36 -0.16 4.44
C ALA A 123 9.00 -0.13 2.95
N PHE A 124 9.57 -1.04 2.19
CA PHE A 124 9.26 -1.24 0.78
C PHE A 124 9.45 -2.71 0.40
N SER A 125 8.91 -3.09 -0.75
CA SER A 125 9.10 -4.42 -1.31
C SER A 125 9.48 -4.32 -2.78
N TYR A 126 10.37 -5.20 -3.23
CA TYR A 126 10.76 -5.33 -4.62
C TYR A 126 10.84 -6.79 -5.04
N VAL A 127 10.79 -7.04 -6.32
CA VAL A 127 10.80 -8.38 -6.89
C VAL A 127 12.19 -8.71 -7.44
N ARG A 128 12.63 -9.95 -7.20
CA ARG A 128 13.86 -10.50 -7.78
C ARG A 128 13.66 -11.97 -8.17
N PRO A 129 14.59 -12.59 -8.92
CA PRO A 129 14.58 -14.03 -9.13
C PRO A 129 14.59 -14.78 -7.80
N ALA A 130 13.74 -15.81 -7.67
CA ALA A 130 13.70 -16.62 -6.46
C ALA A 130 14.98 -17.43 -6.31
N THR A 131 15.52 -17.47 -5.09
CA THR A 131 16.72 -18.25 -4.77
C THR A 131 16.42 -19.72 -4.49
N VAL A 132 15.17 -20.03 -4.15
CA VAL A 132 14.66 -21.37 -3.89
C VAL A 132 13.22 -21.46 -4.38
N ASP A 133 12.77 -22.66 -4.67
CA ASP A 133 11.36 -22.91 -5.00
C ASP A 133 10.50 -22.67 -3.75
N ARG A 134 9.55 -21.75 -3.84
CA ARG A 134 8.65 -21.35 -2.75
C ARG A 134 7.25 -21.06 -3.31
N PRO A 135 6.21 -21.10 -2.46
CA PRO A 135 4.91 -20.53 -2.81
C PRO A 135 5.06 -19.07 -3.24
N ALA A 136 4.17 -18.61 -4.12
CA ALA A 136 4.19 -17.21 -4.58
C ALA A 136 4.11 -16.24 -3.40
N SER A 137 5.06 -15.31 -3.35
CA SER A 137 5.03 -14.22 -2.38
C SER A 137 4.15 -13.09 -2.87
N PHE A 138 3.46 -12.40 -1.97
CA PHE A 138 2.52 -11.33 -2.30
C PHE A 138 2.52 -10.22 -1.26
N VAL A 139 2.01 -9.05 -1.67
CA VAL A 139 1.71 -7.93 -0.78
C VAL A 139 0.30 -7.44 -1.07
N VAL A 140 -0.52 -7.27 -0.04
CA VAL A 140 -1.85 -6.65 -0.12
C VAL A 140 -1.73 -5.20 0.30
N ALA A 141 -2.22 -4.28 -0.52
CA ALA A 141 -2.29 -2.87 -0.15
C ALA A 141 -3.29 -2.64 0.97
N GLY A 142 -3.06 -1.62 1.80
CA GLY A 142 -4.04 -1.19 2.78
C GLY A 142 -5.34 -0.73 2.12
N ALA A 143 -6.47 -0.91 2.81
CA ALA A 143 -7.77 -0.45 2.38
C ALA A 143 -8.35 0.57 3.37
N GLY A 144 -9.18 1.49 2.88
CA GLY A 144 -9.98 2.36 3.71
C GLY A 144 -11.33 1.72 4.10
N ASP A 145 -11.98 2.27 5.11
CA ASP A 145 -13.33 1.90 5.53
C ASP A 145 -14.41 2.55 4.65
N LEU A 146 -14.17 2.58 3.33
CA LEU A 146 -15.05 3.14 2.31
C LEU A 146 -15.94 2.05 1.71
N MET A 147 -17.20 2.39 1.40
CA MET A 147 -18.09 1.51 0.65
C MET A 147 -17.58 1.26 -0.78
N ASP A 148 -16.96 2.27 -1.38
CA ASP A 148 -16.25 2.20 -2.65
C ASP A 148 -14.86 2.83 -2.48
N GLN A 149 -13.80 2.07 -2.74
CA GLN A 149 -12.42 2.52 -2.57
C GLN A 149 -12.04 3.63 -3.58
N SER A 150 -12.78 3.79 -4.67
CA SER A 150 -12.59 4.84 -5.66
C SER A 150 -13.33 6.14 -5.33
N ASP A 151 -14.31 6.08 -4.43
CA ASP A 151 -15.10 7.24 -4.00
C ASP A 151 -14.46 7.87 -2.74
N LEU A 152 -13.55 8.81 -2.96
CA LEU A 152 -12.84 9.53 -1.90
C LEU A 152 -13.68 10.68 -1.31
N GLN A 153 -14.93 10.38 -0.95
CA GLN A 153 -15.83 11.33 -0.31
C GLN A 153 -16.20 10.87 1.11
N GLN A 154 -16.49 11.84 1.97
CA GLN A 154 -16.88 11.54 3.34
C GLN A 154 -18.16 10.68 3.42
N SER A 155 -19.08 10.85 2.49
CA SER A 155 -20.33 10.06 2.39
C SER A 155 -20.08 8.57 2.09
N SER A 156 -18.91 8.21 1.55
CA SER A 156 -18.52 6.83 1.26
C SER A 156 -17.99 6.08 2.49
N ILE A 157 -17.75 6.77 3.60
CA ILE A 157 -17.27 6.13 4.85
C ILE A 157 -18.39 5.28 5.45
N VAL A 158 -18.08 4.01 5.74
CA VAL A 158 -19.01 3.08 6.37
C VAL A 158 -19.41 3.58 7.76
N ALA A 159 -20.70 3.56 8.05
CA ALA A 159 -21.28 4.03 9.33
C ALA A 159 -20.82 5.46 9.71
N ILE A 160 -20.77 6.36 8.72
CA ILE A 160 -20.42 7.76 8.95
C ILE A 160 -21.34 8.41 9.99
N GLY A 161 -20.76 9.20 10.90
CA GLY A 161 -21.50 9.88 11.97
C GLY A 161 -21.97 8.95 13.10
N VAL A 162 -21.69 7.66 13.04
CA VAL A 162 -21.98 6.69 14.10
C VAL A 162 -20.69 6.37 14.84
N ASP A 163 -20.75 6.46 16.18
CA ASP A 163 -19.65 6.11 17.07
C ASP A 163 -19.97 4.82 17.84
N GLY A 164 -18.92 4.20 18.39
CA GLY A 164 -19.05 3.04 19.26
C GLY A 164 -18.66 1.71 18.61
N PRO A 165 -18.71 0.62 19.40
CA PRO A 165 -18.18 -0.69 18.98
C PRO A 165 -18.82 -1.26 17.72
N GLU A 166 -20.11 -0.99 17.49
CA GLU A 166 -20.82 -1.50 16.32
C GLU A 166 -20.33 -0.80 15.03
N ALA A 167 -20.17 0.53 15.05
CA ALA A 167 -19.60 1.26 13.92
C ALA A 167 -18.18 0.77 13.61
N TRP A 168 -17.36 0.51 14.62
CA TRP A 168 -16.02 -0.05 14.43
C TRP A 168 -16.04 -1.44 13.80
N ARG A 169 -16.98 -2.32 14.20
CA ARG A 169 -17.12 -3.64 13.57
C ARG A 169 -17.47 -3.54 12.10
N LEU A 170 -18.40 -2.64 11.74
CA LEU A 170 -18.79 -2.43 10.34
C LEU A 170 -17.61 -1.92 9.51
N ARG A 171 -16.86 -0.94 10.01
CA ARG A 171 -15.68 -0.39 9.33
C ARG A 171 -14.58 -1.43 9.16
N ILE A 172 -14.25 -2.16 10.22
CA ILE A 172 -13.25 -3.25 10.16
C ILE A 172 -13.71 -4.33 9.20
N GLY A 173 -15.00 -4.72 9.25
CA GLY A 173 -15.57 -5.70 8.33
C GLY A 173 -15.42 -5.30 6.87
N GLN A 174 -15.67 -4.03 6.55
CA GLN A 174 -15.48 -3.51 5.19
C GLN A 174 -14.01 -3.57 4.74
N VAL A 175 -13.08 -3.16 5.60
CA VAL A 175 -11.65 -3.23 5.30
C VAL A 175 -11.21 -4.68 5.07
N CYS A 176 -11.61 -5.61 5.94
CA CYS A 176 -11.29 -7.03 5.78
C CYS A 176 -11.87 -7.59 4.48
N GLN A 177 -13.12 -7.26 4.15
CA GLN A 177 -13.77 -7.73 2.92
C GLN A 177 -13.03 -7.22 1.67
N GLU A 178 -12.60 -5.95 1.68
CA GLU A 178 -11.82 -5.41 0.57
C GLU A 178 -10.46 -6.12 0.43
N MET A 179 -9.77 -6.39 1.55
CA MET A 179 -8.51 -7.13 1.53
C MET A 179 -8.69 -8.57 1.04
N GLU A 180 -9.77 -9.24 1.45
CA GLU A 180 -10.13 -10.59 0.96
C GLU A 180 -10.39 -10.60 -0.55
N ASN A 181 -11.10 -9.60 -1.08
CA ASN A 181 -11.35 -9.45 -2.51
C ASN A 181 -10.03 -9.31 -3.29
N ARG A 182 -9.09 -8.52 -2.77
CA ARG A 182 -7.75 -8.33 -3.36
C ARG A 182 -6.94 -9.62 -3.32
N MET A 183 -6.89 -10.29 -2.18
CA MET A 183 -6.19 -11.57 -2.01
C MET A 183 -6.77 -12.64 -2.95
N SER A 184 -8.09 -12.76 -3.01
CA SER A 184 -8.77 -13.69 -3.92
C SER A 184 -8.41 -13.43 -5.39
N SER A 185 -8.26 -12.17 -5.78
CA SER A 185 -7.82 -11.79 -7.14
C SER A 185 -6.39 -12.27 -7.45
N MET A 186 -5.55 -12.42 -6.43
CA MET A 186 -4.19 -12.96 -6.52
C MET A 186 -4.09 -14.47 -6.32
N GLY A 187 -5.22 -15.15 -6.02
CA GLY A 187 -5.27 -16.59 -5.76
C GLY A 187 -4.72 -16.98 -4.39
N VAL A 188 -4.72 -16.05 -3.41
CA VAL A 188 -4.22 -16.25 -2.04
C VAL A 188 -5.29 -15.87 -1.01
N ASP A 189 -5.09 -16.25 0.25
CA ASP A 189 -5.98 -15.89 1.35
C ASP A 189 -5.21 -15.65 2.66
N TRP A 190 -5.94 -15.38 3.76
CA TRP A 190 -5.34 -15.07 5.07
C TRP A 190 -4.38 -16.15 5.59
N LYS A 191 -4.61 -17.43 5.25
CA LYS A 191 -3.75 -18.54 5.70
C LYS A 191 -2.36 -18.51 5.03
N ASP A 192 -2.25 -17.86 3.87
CA ASP A 192 -1.01 -17.72 3.10
C ASP A 192 -0.17 -16.54 3.59
N CYS A 193 -0.70 -15.69 4.49
CA CYS A 193 0.02 -14.58 5.07
C CYS A 193 1.05 -15.06 6.08
N SER A 194 2.34 -14.96 5.76
CA SER A 194 3.46 -15.31 6.64
C SER A 194 3.80 -14.20 7.66
N THR A 195 3.52 -12.95 7.29
CA THR A 195 3.73 -11.76 8.14
C THR A 195 2.57 -10.81 7.87
N GLY A 196 1.62 -10.75 8.77
CA GLY A 196 0.56 -9.77 8.72
C GLY A 196 0.86 -8.67 9.73
N TYR A 197 1.17 -7.46 9.28
CA TYR A 197 0.93 -6.31 10.12
C TYR A 197 -0.58 -6.08 10.12
N LEU A 198 -1.27 -6.68 11.08
CA LEU A 198 -2.61 -6.22 11.44
C LEU A 198 -2.40 -4.84 12.07
N LEU A 199 -2.30 -3.82 11.24
CA LEU A 199 -2.25 -2.44 11.69
C LEU A 199 -3.61 -2.18 12.35
N ARG A 200 -3.61 -2.03 13.67
CA ARG A 200 -4.79 -1.75 14.50
C ARG A 200 -5.53 -0.46 14.09
N GLN A 201 -5.03 0.22 13.08
CA GLN A 201 -5.63 1.42 12.51
C GLN A 201 -5.53 1.28 10.99
N GLY A 202 -6.60 0.75 10.41
CA GLY A 202 -6.90 1.05 9.02
C GLY A 202 -6.84 2.55 8.83
N LEU A 203 -6.67 3.01 7.60
CA LEU A 203 -6.73 4.42 7.24
C LEU A 203 -8.07 4.97 7.80
N VAL A 204 -8.06 5.48 9.02
CA VAL A 204 -9.15 6.29 9.54
C VAL A 204 -8.98 7.61 8.81
N LEU A 205 -9.67 7.75 7.68
CA LEU A 205 -9.92 9.05 7.11
C LEU A 205 -10.71 9.80 8.19
N ALA A 206 -10.04 10.68 8.89
CA ALA A 206 -10.61 11.41 10.00
C ALA A 206 -11.88 12.13 9.54
N SER A 207 -13.03 11.68 10.03
CA SER A 207 -14.22 12.52 10.02
C SER A 207 -13.84 13.76 10.82
N GLY A 208 -13.73 14.91 10.13
CA GLY A 208 -13.26 16.15 10.72
C GLY A 208 -14.03 16.51 11.99
N ARG A 209 -13.43 16.19 13.11
CA ARG A 209 -13.59 16.90 14.37
C ARG A 209 -12.18 17.14 14.87
N ASP A 210 -11.84 18.41 14.96
CA ASP A 210 -10.71 18.88 15.73
C ASP A 210 -10.80 18.24 17.13
N LEU A 211 -9.82 17.41 17.45
CA LEU A 211 -9.54 17.08 18.82
C LEU A 211 -8.76 18.26 19.39
N SER A 212 -9.50 19.23 19.92
CA SER A 212 -8.99 20.24 20.85
C SER A 212 -8.54 19.62 22.15
#